data_24d493cd24178b3ed974ee742c565cf4
#
_entry.id   24d493cd24178b3ed974ee742c565cf4
#
_cell.length_a   1.000
_cell.length_b   1.000
_cell.length_c   1.000
_cell.angle_alpha   90.00
_cell.angle_beta   90.00
_cell.angle_gamma   90.00
#
_symmetry.space_group_name_H-M   'P 1'
#
loop_
_entity.id
_entity.type
_entity.pdbx_description
1 polymer ?
#
loop_
_entity_poly.entity_id
_entity_poly.type
_entity_poly.pdbx_seq_one_letter_code
_entity_poly.pdbx_strand_id
1 'polypeptide(L)'
;MLDFLTPLLFALILKDMSKVRVSAYSVSLDGYAAGTNQSLENPLGIRGPELFQWFFPTRTFKQMQGLEGGSTGVDDEWARRGMENVGAWILGRNMFGPVRGAWPDDAWKGWWGEEPPYHVPTFVLTHHPRKALEMKGGTTFHFVTDGIHSALQHAKDAAKDKDVRIGGGVATIQQYLRAKLIDELHLAFRPILMGSGENLFVGLDLATLGYACTQHVSTEHAMHVLLQKQT
;
A
#
# COMPACT_ATOMS: atom_id res chain seq x y z
N MET A 1 2.49 -23.12 -42.80
CA MET A 1 3.06 -23.75 -41.60
C MET A 1 3.29 -22.61 -40.61
N LEU A 2 2.22 -22.22 -39.88
CA LEU A 2 2.24 -21.18 -38.83
C LEU A 2 2.22 -21.94 -37.51
N ASP A 3 3.38 -21.95 -36.88
CA ASP A 3 3.61 -22.65 -35.63
C ASP A 3 2.73 -22.09 -34.51
N PHE A 4 2.01 -22.99 -33.89
CA PHE A 4 1.32 -22.81 -32.63
C PHE A 4 2.35 -22.48 -31.54
N LEU A 5 2.61 -21.20 -31.30
CA LEU A 5 3.21 -20.75 -30.07
C LEU A 5 2.25 -21.18 -28.94
N THR A 6 2.69 -22.15 -28.18
CA THR A 6 1.87 -22.86 -27.21
C THR A 6 1.31 -21.92 -26.16
N PRO A 7 0.06 -22.14 -25.68
CA PRO A 7 -0.55 -21.38 -24.60
C PRO A 7 0.33 -21.24 -23.34
N LEU A 8 1.29 -22.17 -23.18
CA LEU A 8 2.27 -22.16 -22.10
C LEU A 8 3.26 -21.00 -22.21
N LEU A 9 3.70 -20.63 -23.43
CA LEU A 9 4.63 -19.52 -23.66
C LEU A 9 3.92 -18.18 -23.45
N PHE A 10 2.64 -18.10 -23.85
CA PHE A 10 1.80 -16.91 -23.61
C PHE A 10 1.48 -16.74 -22.10
N ALA A 11 1.23 -17.84 -21.38
CA ALA A 11 1.07 -17.86 -19.94
C ALA A 11 2.37 -17.52 -19.18
N LEU A 12 3.54 -17.88 -19.72
CA LEU A 12 4.84 -17.51 -19.17
C LEU A 12 5.13 -16.01 -19.37
N ILE A 13 4.75 -15.45 -20.52
CA ILE A 13 4.92 -14.02 -20.82
C ILE A 13 3.98 -13.17 -19.96
N LEU A 14 2.78 -13.64 -19.63
CA LEU A 14 1.85 -12.95 -18.73
C LEU A 14 2.26 -13.07 -17.24
N LYS A 15 3.19 -13.98 -16.91
CA LYS A 15 3.63 -14.20 -15.52
C LYS A 15 4.68 -13.18 -15.06
N ASP A 16 5.19 -12.34 -15.95
CA ASP A 16 6.38 -11.51 -15.70
C ASP A 16 6.16 -10.00 -15.92
N MET A 17 4.91 -9.52 -15.87
CA MET A 17 4.66 -8.09 -15.87
C MET A 17 4.58 -7.57 -14.43
N SER A 18 5.46 -6.62 -14.10
CA SER A 18 5.42 -5.91 -12.83
C SER A 18 4.03 -5.32 -12.57
N LYS A 19 3.48 -5.58 -11.39
CA LYS A 19 2.13 -5.14 -11.00
C LYS A 19 2.18 -3.87 -10.18
N VAL A 20 1.13 -3.08 -10.32
CA VAL A 20 0.80 -1.99 -9.41
C VAL A 20 -0.21 -2.51 -8.40
N ARG A 21 0.16 -2.59 -7.15
CA ARG A 21 -0.69 -3.22 -6.14
C ARG A 21 -0.81 -2.44 -4.84
N VAL A 22 -1.97 -2.55 -4.24
CA VAL A 22 -2.24 -2.20 -2.84
C VAL A 22 -2.30 -3.51 -2.06
N SER A 23 -1.54 -3.64 -0.99
CA SER A 23 -1.45 -4.89 -0.23
C SER A 23 -1.48 -4.63 1.26
N ALA A 24 -2.06 -5.58 2.01
CA ALA A 24 -2.18 -5.51 3.47
C ALA A 24 -2.87 -4.21 3.94
N TYR A 25 -3.89 -3.76 3.20
CA TYR A 25 -4.57 -2.51 3.50
C TYR A 25 -5.78 -2.75 4.39
N SER A 26 -5.69 -2.26 5.61
CA SER A 26 -6.71 -2.48 6.65
C SER A 26 -7.89 -1.55 6.47
N VAL A 27 -9.11 -2.10 6.57
CA VAL A 27 -10.37 -1.36 6.43
C VAL A 27 -11.39 -1.90 7.45
N SER A 28 -12.19 -1.04 8.06
CA SER A 28 -13.34 -1.45 8.86
C SER A 28 -14.51 -1.96 7.99
N LEU A 29 -15.49 -2.64 8.57
CA LEU A 29 -16.68 -3.09 7.84
C LEU A 29 -17.46 -1.93 7.20
N ASP A 30 -17.43 -0.75 7.79
CA ASP A 30 -18.06 0.46 7.27
C ASP A 30 -17.14 1.31 6.39
N GLY A 31 -15.98 0.75 5.97
CA GLY A 31 -15.14 1.29 4.90
C GLY A 31 -14.06 2.28 5.31
N TYR A 32 -13.80 2.48 6.60
CA TYR A 32 -12.76 3.40 7.08
C TYR A 32 -11.40 2.72 7.19
N ALA A 33 -10.35 3.39 6.71
CA ALA A 33 -8.97 2.92 6.74
C ALA A 33 -8.06 3.74 7.67
N ALA A 34 -8.57 4.81 8.24
CA ALA A 34 -7.96 5.58 9.31
C ALA A 34 -9.03 6.29 10.14
N GLY A 35 -8.74 6.57 11.39
CA GLY A 35 -9.61 7.34 12.28
C GLY A 35 -9.52 8.85 12.02
N THR A 36 -10.34 9.62 12.78
CA THR A 36 -10.28 11.08 12.80
C THR A 36 -9.10 11.58 13.63
N ASN A 37 -8.78 12.87 13.50
CA ASN A 37 -7.76 13.55 14.33
C ASN A 37 -6.38 12.91 14.28
N GLN A 38 -5.92 12.56 13.06
CA GLN A 38 -4.54 12.14 12.85
C GLN A 38 -3.57 13.25 13.25
N SER A 39 -2.60 12.93 14.09
CA SER A 39 -1.55 13.83 14.56
C SER A 39 -0.22 13.11 14.68
N LEU A 40 0.82 13.81 15.14
CA LEU A 40 2.12 13.22 15.40
C LEU A 40 2.05 12.15 16.49
N GLU A 41 1.25 12.38 17.54
CA GLU A 41 1.04 11.45 18.67
C GLU A 41 0.03 10.34 18.31
N ASN A 42 -0.79 10.55 17.30
CA ASN A 42 -1.85 9.64 16.87
C ASN A 42 -1.89 9.49 15.35
N PRO A 43 -0.87 8.85 14.74
CA PRO A 43 -0.70 8.82 13.29
C PRO A 43 -1.84 8.13 12.53
N LEU A 44 -2.51 7.17 13.15
CA LEU A 44 -3.64 6.43 12.57
C LEU A 44 -5.01 7.03 12.91
N GLY A 45 -5.03 8.09 13.71
CA GLY A 45 -6.27 8.71 14.20
C GLY A 45 -6.97 7.91 15.30
N ILE A 46 -8.07 8.48 15.82
CA ILE A 46 -8.86 7.86 16.90
C ILE A 46 -9.35 6.49 16.45
N ARG A 47 -9.11 5.46 17.28
CA ARG A 47 -9.39 4.05 17.03
C ARG A 47 -8.64 3.44 15.83
N GLY A 48 -7.82 4.23 15.10
CA GLY A 48 -7.07 3.73 13.95
C GLY A 48 -6.21 2.49 14.22
N PRO A 49 -5.52 2.34 15.37
CA PRO A 49 -4.78 1.12 15.69
C PRO A 49 -5.63 -0.16 15.74
N GLU A 50 -6.95 -0.07 15.98
CA GLU A 50 -7.84 -1.23 15.95
C GLU A 50 -7.91 -1.90 14.58
N LEU A 51 -7.71 -1.14 13.49
CA LEU A 51 -7.67 -1.64 12.13
C LEU A 51 -6.50 -2.60 11.87
N PHE A 52 -5.43 -2.50 12.64
CA PHE A 52 -4.20 -3.25 12.45
C PHE A 52 -4.02 -4.43 13.42
N GLN A 53 -5.04 -4.76 14.21
CA GLN A 53 -4.98 -5.86 15.18
C GLN A 53 -4.76 -7.24 14.54
N TRP A 54 -5.05 -7.41 13.27
CA TRP A 54 -4.72 -8.60 12.52
C TRP A 54 -3.22 -8.64 12.13
N PHE A 55 -2.62 -7.45 11.89
CA PHE A 55 -1.27 -7.31 11.34
C PHE A 55 -0.19 -7.26 12.43
N PHE A 56 -0.41 -6.51 13.50
CA PHE A 56 0.57 -6.32 14.57
C PHE A 56 1.08 -7.61 15.24
N PRO A 57 0.26 -8.66 15.43
CA PRO A 57 0.74 -9.91 16.00
C PRO A 57 1.57 -10.76 15.04
N THR A 58 1.53 -10.51 13.72
CA THR A 58 2.17 -11.36 12.71
C THR A 58 3.70 -11.39 12.83
N ARG A 59 4.29 -12.52 12.42
CA ARG A 59 5.74 -12.65 12.29
C ARG A 59 6.31 -11.59 11.36
N THR A 60 5.65 -11.35 10.24
CA THR A 60 6.06 -10.34 9.24
C THR A 60 6.17 -8.96 9.87
N PHE A 61 5.17 -8.52 10.65
CA PHE A 61 5.24 -7.23 11.32
C PHE A 61 6.37 -7.17 12.37
N LYS A 62 6.53 -8.25 13.16
CA LYS A 62 7.63 -8.33 14.14
C LYS A 62 8.99 -8.18 13.46
N GLN A 63 9.22 -8.88 12.35
CA GLN A 63 10.45 -8.77 11.57
C GLN A 63 10.68 -7.35 11.01
N MET A 64 9.63 -6.66 10.54
CA MET A 64 9.71 -5.25 10.13
C MET A 64 10.15 -4.32 11.26
N GLN A 65 9.93 -4.72 12.51
CA GLN A 65 10.37 -3.98 13.72
C GLN A 65 11.72 -4.47 14.25
N GLY A 66 12.40 -5.39 13.57
CA GLY A 66 13.64 -6.00 14.07
C GLY A 66 13.43 -6.92 15.27
N LEU A 67 12.20 -7.41 15.48
CA LEU A 67 11.82 -8.29 16.59
C LEU A 67 11.67 -9.74 16.11
N GLU A 68 11.93 -10.68 17.01
CA GLU A 68 11.68 -12.11 16.79
C GLU A 68 10.24 -12.51 17.18
N GLY A 69 9.83 -13.71 16.74
CA GLY A 69 8.53 -14.30 17.05
C GLY A 69 7.39 -13.77 16.18
N GLY A 70 6.21 -13.72 16.74
CA GLY A 70 4.95 -13.37 16.05
C GLY A 70 4.17 -14.59 15.58
N SER A 71 2.85 -14.36 15.34
CA SER A 71 1.95 -15.40 14.85
C SER A 71 2.25 -15.74 13.40
N THR A 72 1.97 -16.99 13.04
CA THR A 72 2.01 -17.51 11.67
C THR A 72 0.60 -17.93 11.26
N GLY A 73 0.37 -18.20 9.99
CA GLY A 73 -0.92 -18.60 9.44
C GLY A 73 -1.40 -17.61 8.41
N VAL A 74 -2.71 -17.58 8.17
CA VAL A 74 -3.31 -16.85 7.06
C VAL A 74 -3.02 -15.34 7.14
N ASP A 75 -3.16 -14.73 8.31
CA ASP A 75 -2.88 -13.30 8.50
C ASP A 75 -1.41 -12.97 8.17
N ASP A 76 -0.47 -13.77 8.68
CA ASP A 76 0.96 -13.58 8.39
C ASP A 76 1.30 -13.83 6.92
N GLU A 77 0.65 -14.81 6.28
CA GLU A 77 0.83 -15.06 4.84
C GLU A 77 0.42 -13.85 4.00
N TRP A 78 -0.73 -13.24 4.30
CA TRP A 78 -1.16 -12.02 3.61
C TRP A 78 -0.27 -10.82 3.91
N ALA A 79 0.22 -10.69 5.13
CA ALA A 79 1.20 -9.68 5.50
C ALA A 79 2.49 -9.84 4.69
N ARG A 80 3.05 -11.05 4.64
CA ARG A 80 4.26 -11.41 3.91
C ARG A 80 4.12 -11.19 2.41
N ARG A 81 3.03 -11.70 1.78
CA ARG A 81 2.72 -11.45 0.36
C ARG A 81 2.71 -9.97 0.02
N GLY A 82 2.28 -9.13 0.96
CA GLY A 82 2.31 -7.69 0.79
C GLY A 82 3.72 -7.11 0.62
N MET A 83 4.74 -7.75 1.18
CA MET A 83 6.14 -7.27 1.14
C MET A 83 6.97 -7.92 0.03
N GLU A 84 6.48 -8.99 -0.57
CA GLU A 84 7.22 -9.73 -1.60
C GLU A 84 7.25 -9.01 -2.94
N ASN A 85 8.35 -9.19 -3.65
CA ASN A 85 8.58 -8.71 -5.02
C ASN A 85 8.39 -7.18 -5.19
N VAL A 86 8.49 -6.38 -4.13
CA VAL A 86 8.35 -4.92 -4.21
C VAL A 86 9.66 -4.30 -4.65
N GLY A 87 9.65 -3.55 -5.75
CA GLY A 87 10.79 -2.80 -6.27
C GLY A 87 10.72 -1.30 -6.03
N ALA A 88 9.52 -0.77 -5.77
CA ALA A 88 9.31 0.62 -5.38
C ALA A 88 8.00 0.79 -4.61
N TRP A 89 7.93 1.87 -3.82
CA TRP A 89 6.72 2.27 -3.12
C TRP A 89 6.21 3.62 -3.59
N ILE A 90 4.89 3.81 -3.51
CA ILE A 90 4.24 5.12 -3.62
C ILE A 90 3.45 5.39 -2.35
N LEU A 91 3.67 6.53 -1.74
CA LEU A 91 3.01 6.98 -0.52
C LEU A 91 2.33 8.33 -0.74
N GLY A 92 1.16 8.52 -0.16
CA GLY A 92 0.61 9.86 0.01
C GLY A 92 1.36 10.63 1.11
N ARG A 93 1.26 11.96 1.10
CA ARG A 93 1.95 12.84 2.04
C ARG A 93 1.79 12.42 3.51
N ASN A 94 0.57 12.04 3.92
CA ASN A 94 0.30 11.65 5.31
C ASN A 94 0.96 10.33 5.72
N MET A 95 1.21 9.43 4.76
CA MET A 95 1.94 8.19 5.02
C MET A 95 3.43 8.46 5.29
N PHE A 96 3.97 9.58 4.80
CA PHE A 96 5.32 10.01 5.14
C PHE A 96 5.34 10.84 6.43
N GLY A 97 4.34 11.71 6.66
CA GLY A 97 4.30 12.55 7.85
C GLY A 97 3.04 13.37 8.00
N PRO A 98 2.72 13.81 9.24
CA PRO A 98 1.45 14.44 9.57
C PRO A 98 1.34 15.91 9.14
N VAL A 99 2.47 16.55 8.79
CA VAL A 99 2.53 17.97 8.49
C VAL A 99 1.82 18.25 7.17
N ARG A 100 0.77 19.05 7.21
CA ARG A 100 0.06 19.56 6.03
C ARG A 100 0.71 20.88 5.56
N GLY A 101 0.54 21.21 4.28
CA GLY A 101 1.11 22.44 3.71
C GLY A 101 2.61 22.35 3.43
N ALA A 102 3.28 23.50 3.40
CA ALA A 102 4.72 23.58 3.16
C ALA A 102 5.52 22.84 4.24
N TRP A 103 6.71 22.38 3.88
CA TRP A 103 7.62 21.79 4.84
C TRP A 103 8.15 22.89 5.78
N PRO A 104 7.99 22.75 7.11
CA PRO A 104 8.52 23.75 8.03
C PRO A 104 10.05 23.76 8.05
N ASP A 105 10.65 22.57 7.88
CA ASP A 105 12.08 22.32 7.80
C ASP A 105 12.33 20.93 7.21
N ASP A 106 13.58 20.48 7.20
CA ASP A 106 14.00 19.17 6.72
C ASP A 106 14.21 18.14 7.87
N ALA A 107 13.82 18.44 9.10
CA ALA A 107 14.07 17.59 10.26
C ALA A 107 13.26 16.30 10.26
N TRP A 108 12.02 16.34 9.73
CA TRP A 108 11.16 15.16 9.68
C TRP A 108 11.63 14.17 8.61
N LYS A 109 11.92 12.92 9.03
CA LYS A 109 12.45 11.86 8.16
C LYS A 109 11.46 10.69 7.93
N GLY A 110 10.21 10.84 8.32
CA GLY A 110 9.19 9.78 8.26
C GLY A 110 8.92 9.13 9.61
N TRP A 111 7.95 8.22 9.63
CA TRP A 111 7.46 7.58 10.87
C TRP A 111 8.39 6.47 11.43
N TRP A 112 9.31 5.96 10.61
CA TRP A 112 10.07 4.74 10.91
C TRP A 112 11.50 5.02 11.40
N GLY A 113 11.85 6.26 11.70
CA GLY A 113 13.18 6.63 12.16
C GLY A 113 14.25 6.50 11.07
N GLU A 114 15.45 6.09 11.45
CA GLU A 114 16.63 6.11 10.56
C GLU A 114 16.65 4.99 9.51
N GLU A 115 15.97 3.86 9.77
CA GLU A 115 15.96 2.68 8.90
C GLU A 115 14.51 2.25 8.59
N PRO A 116 13.85 2.91 7.64
CA PRO A 116 12.48 2.57 7.23
C PRO A 116 12.40 1.18 6.58
N PRO A 117 11.33 0.39 6.79
CA PRO A 117 11.21 -0.99 6.35
C PRO A 117 10.89 -1.14 4.85
N TYR A 118 11.10 -0.12 4.06
CA TYR A 118 10.85 -0.17 2.61
C TYR A 118 12.01 -0.78 1.84
N HIS A 119 13.26 -0.41 2.16
CA HIS A 119 14.52 -0.88 1.57
C HIS A 119 14.61 -0.73 0.04
N VAL A 120 13.79 0.12 -0.55
CA VAL A 120 13.70 0.42 -1.99
C VAL A 120 13.34 1.88 -2.19
N PRO A 121 13.46 2.44 -3.43
CA PRO A 121 12.98 3.79 -3.75
C PRO A 121 11.51 3.97 -3.40
N THR A 122 11.19 5.05 -2.70
CA THR A 122 9.86 5.34 -2.16
C THR A 122 9.44 6.74 -2.59
N PHE A 123 8.36 6.83 -3.37
CA PHE A 123 7.88 8.08 -3.97
C PHE A 123 6.73 8.65 -3.14
N VAL A 124 6.92 9.85 -2.60
CA VAL A 124 5.94 10.55 -1.75
C VAL A 124 5.20 11.59 -2.57
N LEU A 125 3.91 11.39 -2.80
CA LEU A 125 3.03 12.36 -3.44
C LEU A 125 2.77 13.55 -2.53
N THR A 126 3.10 14.75 -2.99
CA THR A 126 2.96 15.99 -2.24
C THR A 126 2.77 17.17 -3.18
N HIS A 127 2.22 18.28 -2.70
CA HIS A 127 2.17 19.55 -3.45
C HIS A 127 3.37 20.47 -3.17
N HIS A 128 4.24 20.07 -2.25
CA HIS A 128 5.37 20.89 -1.81
C HIS A 128 6.69 20.15 -2.10
N PRO A 129 7.57 20.72 -2.93
CA PRO A 129 8.82 20.08 -3.28
C PRO A 129 9.74 19.93 -2.07
N ARG A 130 10.52 18.89 -2.07
CA ARG A 130 11.57 18.62 -1.09
C ARG A 130 12.69 17.84 -1.77
N LYS A 131 13.92 18.01 -1.30
CA LYS A 131 15.06 17.20 -1.76
C LYS A 131 14.85 15.75 -1.39
N ALA A 132 15.37 14.85 -2.20
CA ALA A 132 15.37 13.42 -1.87
C ALA A 132 16.09 13.18 -0.54
N LEU A 133 15.58 12.20 0.21
CA LEU A 133 16.08 11.84 1.52
C LEU A 133 16.55 10.39 1.51
N GLU A 134 17.86 10.21 1.58
CA GLU A 134 18.48 8.89 1.71
C GLU A 134 18.44 8.43 3.16
N MET A 135 18.00 7.20 3.38
CA MET A 135 17.86 6.58 4.69
C MET A 135 18.77 5.34 4.78
N LYS A 136 19.05 4.90 6.00
CA LYS A 136 19.72 3.61 6.22
C LYS A 136 18.88 2.46 5.64
N GLY A 137 19.52 1.33 5.35
CA GLY A 137 18.84 0.13 4.83
C GLY A 137 18.37 0.22 3.37
N GLY A 138 18.76 1.29 2.62
CA GLY A 138 18.51 1.38 1.18
C GLY A 138 17.19 2.06 0.78
N THR A 139 16.42 2.58 1.72
CA THR A 139 15.26 3.42 1.40
C THR A 139 15.71 4.81 0.95
N THR A 140 15.18 5.31 -0.16
CA THR A 140 15.31 6.72 -0.57
C THR A 140 13.91 7.29 -0.81
N PHE A 141 13.56 8.35 -0.08
CA PHE A 141 12.31 9.08 -0.32
C PHE A 141 12.49 10.12 -1.40
N HIS A 142 11.69 10.04 -2.46
CA HIS A 142 11.60 11.00 -3.54
C HIS A 142 10.26 11.74 -3.43
N PHE A 143 10.27 13.06 -3.45
CA PHE A 143 9.06 13.87 -3.29
C PHE A 143 8.55 14.31 -4.68
N VAL A 144 7.37 13.84 -5.06
CA VAL A 144 6.79 14.02 -6.40
C VAL A 144 5.63 15.00 -6.32
N THR A 145 5.71 16.09 -7.12
CA THR A 145 4.73 17.20 -7.07
C THR A 145 3.83 17.29 -8.31
N ASP A 146 4.10 16.52 -9.33
CA ASP A 146 3.44 16.55 -10.64
C ASP A 146 2.41 15.42 -10.85
N GLY A 147 1.97 14.82 -9.75
CA GLY A 147 0.78 13.98 -9.69
C GLY A 147 1.03 12.48 -9.82
N ILE A 148 -0.10 11.73 -9.82
CA ILE A 148 -0.07 10.26 -9.68
C ILE A 148 0.57 9.54 -10.86
N HIS A 149 0.44 10.07 -12.09
CA HIS A 149 1.00 9.44 -13.27
C HIS A 149 2.52 9.54 -13.30
N SER A 150 3.06 10.71 -12.95
CA SER A 150 4.50 10.91 -12.85
C SER A 150 5.11 10.05 -11.74
N ALA A 151 4.49 10.03 -10.54
CA ALA A 151 4.93 9.17 -9.45
C ALA A 151 4.93 7.69 -9.84
N LEU A 152 3.92 7.23 -10.58
CA LEU A 152 3.85 5.86 -11.06
C LEU A 152 4.94 5.55 -12.08
N GLN A 153 5.20 6.47 -13.01
CA GLN A 153 6.27 6.28 -14.00
C GLN A 153 7.63 6.15 -13.31
N HIS A 154 7.97 7.08 -12.43
CA HIS A 154 9.21 7.01 -11.65
C HIS A 154 9.32 5.73 -10.82
N ALA A 155 8.22 5.31 -10.21
CA ALA A 155 8.20 4.08 -9.41
C ALA A 155 8.42 2.83 -10.29
N LYS A 156 7.79 2.74 -11.46
CA LYS A 156 7.99 1.64 -12.42
C LYS A 156 9.42 1.60 -12.93
N ASP A 157 10.00 2.75 -13.29
CA ASP A 157 11.38 2.84 -13.76
C ASP A 157 12.36 2.38 -12.68
N ALA A 158 12.10 2.72 -11.41
CA ALA A 158 12.92 2.30 -10.29
C ALA A 158 12.71 0.81 -9.92
N ALA A 159 11.47 0.33 -10.00
CA ALA A 159 11.12 -1.06 -9.68
C ALA A 159 11.64 -2.07 -10.71
N LYS A 160 11.86 -1.64 -11.95
CA LYS A 160 12.28 -2.50 -13.08
C LYS A 160 11.24 -3.60 -13.33
N ASP A 161 11.62 -4.85 -13.10
CA ASP A 161 10.80 -6.08 -13.25
C ASP A 161 9.98 -6.43 -12.01
N LYS A 162 10.16 -5.68 -10.91
CA LYS A 162 9.41 -5.89 -9.67
C LYS A 162 8.15 -5.03 -9.59
N ASP A 163 7.32 -5.33 -8.61
CA ASP A 163 6.05 -4.65 -8.39
C ASP A 163 6.24 -3.24 -7.79
N VAL A 164 5.29 -2.37 -8.12
CA VAL A 164 5.10 -1.10 -7.44
C VAL A 164 4.01 -1.25 -6.38
N ARG A 165 4.32 -0.99 -5.11
CA ARG A 165 3.34 -1.01 -4.03
C ARG A 165 2.87 0.39 -3.67
N ILE A 166 1.55 0.59 -3.71
CA ILE A 166 0.91 1.81 -3.19
C ILE A 166 0.56 1.58 -1.72
N GLY A 167 1.24 2.29 -0.82
CA GLY A 167 1.07 2.11 0.63
C GLY A 167 -0.13 2.85 1.23
N GLY A 168 -0.65 3.86 0.53
CA GLY A 168 -1.76 4.69 1.01
C GLY A 168 -1.36 6.18 1.12
N GLY A 169 -2.07 7.13 1.81
CA GLY A 169 -3.40 6.90 2.45
C GLY A 169 -4.59 6.80 1.50
N VAL A 170 -5.77 6.91 2.09
CA VAL A 170 -7.06 6.76 1.39
C VAL A 170 -7.14 7.60 0.11
N ALA A 171 -6.92 8.90 0.20
CA ALA A 171 -7.00 9.80 -0.96
C ALA A 171 -6.05 9.40 -2.10
N THR A 172 -4.87 8.87 -1.78
CA THR A 172 -3.92 8.36 -2.77
C THR A 172 -4.48 7.13 -3.47
N ILE A 173 -4.91 6.12 -2.71
CA ILE A 173 -5.48 4.89 -3.28
C ILE A 173 -6.71 5.20 -4.14
N GLN A 174 -7.60 6.08 -3.69
CA GLN A 174 -8.78 6.48 -4.46
C GLN A 174 -8.43 7.13 -5.81
N GLN A 175 -7.38 7.96 -5.87
CA GLN A 175 -6.92 8.55 -7.14
C GLN A 175 -6.47 7.47 -8.12
N TYR A 176 -5.65 6.51 -7.65
CA TYR A 176 -5.17 5.40 -8.48
C TYR A 176 -6.29 4.45 -8.91
N LEU A 177 -7.30 4.18 -8.04
CA LEU A 177 -8.48 3.38 -8.38
C LEU A 177 -9.31 4.05 -9.46
N ARG A 178 -9.63 5.36 -9.30
CA ARG A 178 -10.38 6.12 -10.32
C ARG A 178 -9.67 6.16 -11.67
N ALA A 179 -8.34 6.25 -11.65
CA ALA A 179 -7.51 6.21 -12.85
C ALA A 179 -7.31 4.79 -13.41
N LYS A 180 -7.84 3.74 -12.75
CA LYS A 180 -7.71 2.32 -13.14
C LYS A 180 -6.24 1.87 -13.24
N LEU A 181 -5.38 2.39 -12.37
CA LEU A 181 -3.93 2.16 -12.37
C LEU A 181 -3.46 1.10 -11.37
N ILE A 182 -4.37 0.48 -10.62
CA ILE A 182 -4.08 -0.62 -9.70
C ILE A 182 -4.45 -1.94 -10.38
N ASP A 183 -3.54 -2.90 -10.38
CA ASP A 183 -3.78 -4.24 -10.90
C ASP A 183 -4.36 -5.17 -9.83
N GLU A 184 -3.88 -5.05 -8.59
CA GLU A 184 -4.32 -5.84 -7.45
C GLU A 184 -4.57 -4.98 -6.21
N LEU A 185 -5.69 -5.23 -5.54
CA LEU A 185 -6.08 -4.56 -4.30
C LEU A 185 -6.41 -5.62 -3.24
N HIS A 186 -5.51 -5.83 -2.29
CA HIS A 186 -5.77 -6.67 -1.13
C HIS A 186 -6.22 -5.82 0.05
N LEU A 187 -7.44 -6.09 0.51
CA LEU A 187 -8.08 -5.46 1.66
C LEU A 187 -8.20 -6.47 2.80
N ALA A 188 -7.81 -6.05 4.00
CA ALA A 188 -8.06 -6.77 5.23
C ALA A 188 -9.20 -6.07 5.99
N PHE A 189 -10.41 -6.60 5.88
CA PHE A 189 -11.57 -6.08 6.58
C PHE A 189 -11.55 -6.51 8.04
N ARG A 190 -11.43 -5.55 8.93
CA ARG A 190 -11.58 -5.77 10.37
C ARG A 190 -13.07 -5.85 10.74
N PRO A 191 -13.49 -6.81 11.59
CA PRO A 191 -14.89 -6.94 12.02
C PRO A 191 -15.28 -5.87 13.07
N ILE A 192 -15.02 -4.60 12.75
CA ILE A 192 -15.34 -3.42 13.55
C ILE A 192 -16.05 -2.36 12.73
N LEU A 193 -16.81 -1.50 13.39
CA LEU A 193 -17.38 -0.29 12.82
C LEU A 193 -16.66 0.91 13.42
N MET A 194 -16.14 1.79 12.57
CA MET A 194 -15.45 3.02 12.98
C MET A 194 -16.40 4.21 13.12
N GLY A 195 -17.41 4.28 12.25
CA GLY A 195 -18.41 5.35 12.23
C GLY A 195 -17.90 6.69 11.69
N SER A 196 -16.60 6.93 11.72
CA SER A 196 -15.97 8.17 11.21
C SER A 196 -14.49 7.96 10.92
N GLY A 197 -13.92 8.83 10.08
CA GLY A 197 -12.51 8.74 9.65
C GLY A 197 -12.34 8.92 8.15
N GLU A 198 -11.28 8.34 7.60
CA GLU A 198 -11.01 8.35 6.16
C GLU A 198 -11.64 7.11 5.51
N ASN A 199 -12.76 7.28 4.79
CA ASN A 199 -13.47 6.17 4.15
C ASN A 199 -12.92 5.91 2.74
N LEU A 200 -12.52 4.65 2.48
CA LEU A 200 -11.92 4.23 1.21
C LEU A 200 -12.93 4.23 0.05
N PHE A 201 -14.19 3.92 0.30
CA PHE A 201 -15.15 3.58 -0.76
C PHE A 201 -16.05 4.73 -1.18
N VAL A 202 -16.01 5.88 -0.52
CA VAL A 202 -16.86 7.02 -0.87
C VAL A 202 -16.63 7.45 -2.33
N GLY A 203 -17.72 7.42 -3.11
CA GLY A 203 -17.69 7.80 -4.52
C GLY A 203 -16.91 6.84 -5.42
N LEU A 204 -16.76 5.56 -5.01
CA LEU A 204 -16.19 4.49 -5.81
C LEU A 204 -17.23 3.39 -6.06
N ASP A 205 -17.28 2.92 -7.29
CA ASP A 205 -17.95 1.69 -7.69
C ASP A 205 -16.89 0.77 -8.30
N LEU A 206 -16.42 -0.20 -7.51
CA LEU A 206 -15.34 -1.07 -7.92
C LEU A 206 -15.70 -1.96 -9.11
N ALA A 207 -16.97 -2.37 -9.25
CA ALA A 207 -17.43 -3.15 -10.39
C ALA A 207 -17.37 -2.32 -11.68
N THR A 208 -17.89 -1.09 -11.66
CA THR A 208 -17.79 -0.15 -12.78
C THR A 208 -16.34 0.23 -13.12
N LEU A 209 -15.46 0.27 -12.12
CA LEU A 209 -14.02 0.47 -12.32
C LEU A 209 -13.32 -0.78 -12.89
N GLY A 210 -14.01 -1.91 -12.96
CA GLY A 210 -13.51 -3.17 -13.54
C GLY A 210 -12.75 -4.04 -12.55
N TYR A 211 -13.03 -3.94 -11.24
CA TYR A 211 -12.44 -4.82 -10.23
C TYR A 211 -13.41 -5.93 -9.83
N ALA A 212 -12.91 -7.16 -9.74
CA ALA A 212 -13.65 -8.31 -9.25
C ALA A 212 -12.89 -9.01 -8.13
N CYS A 213 -13.64 -9.57 -7.18
CA CYS A 213 -13.06 -10.42 -6.13
C CYS A 213 -12.60 -11.75 -6.73
N THR A 214 -11.31 -12.04 -6.60
CA THR A 214 -10.69 -13.28 -7.10
C THR A 214 -10.30 -14.24 -6.00
N GLN A 215 -10.09 -13.74 -4.78
CA GLN A 215 -9.78 -14.56 -3.63
C GLN A 215 -10.31 -13.90 -2.35
N HIS A 216 -10.86 -14.71 -1.45
CA HIS A 216 -11.19 -14.27 -0.10
C HIS A 216 -10.96 -15.39 0.90
N VAL A 217 -10.64 -15.02 2.12
CA VAL A 217 -10.48 -15.94 3.25
C VAL A 217 -10.73 -15.17 4.55
N SER A 218 -11.39 -15.81 5.51
CA SER A 218 -11.64 -15.23 6.83
C SER A 218 -10.76 -15.88 7.88
N THR A 219 -10.29 -15.07 8.82
CA THR A 219 -9.62 -15.47 10.05
C THR A 219 -10.42 -14.98 11.26
N GLU A 220 -9.93 -15.21 12.46
CA GLU A 220 -10.50 -14.62 13.67
C GLU A 220 -10.37 -13.09 13.67
N HIS A 221 -9.32 -12.57 13.03
CA HIS A 221 -8.93 -11.15 13.13
C HIS A 221 -9.34 -10.31 11.92
N ALA A 222 -9.45 -10.90 10.73
CA ALA A 222 -9.81 -10.19 9.53
C ALA A 222 -10.43 -11.07 8.45
N MET A 223 -11.18 -10.45 7.54
CA MET A 223 -11.55 -11.04 6.27
C MET A 223 -10.64 -10.44 5.18
N HIS A 224 -9.77 -11.26 4.62
CA HIS A 224 -8.91 -10.88 3.51
C HIS A 224 -9.63 -11.02 2.20
N VAL A 225 -9.62 -9.98 1.38
CA VAL A 225 -10.26 -9.95 0.06
C VAL A 225 -9.24 -9.44 -0.94
N LEU A 226 -8.98 -10.21 -1.99
CA LEU A 226 -8.17 -9.79 -3.13
C LEU A 226 -9.09 -9.43 -4.29
N LEU A 227 -9.00 -8.19 -4.71
CA LEU A 227 -9.66 -7.66 -5.88
C LEU A 227 -8.62 -7.49 -6.99
N GLN A 228 -8.94 -7.95 -8.19
CA GLN A 228 -8.08 -7.79 -9.36
C GLN A 228 -8.82 -7.04 -10.45
N LYS A 229 -8.09 -6.20 -11.15
CA LYS A 229 -8.59 -5.51 -12.34
C LYS A 229 -8.84 -6.55 -13.43
N GLN A 230 -10.03 -6.51 -13.98
CA GLN A 230 -10.39 -7.35 -15.12
C GLN A 230 -9.86 -6.71 -16.42
N THR A 231 -9.38 -7.55 -17.32
CA THR A 231 -8.88 -7.16 -18.66
C THR A 231 -10.00 -6.92 -19.64
#